data_e97897fec656229cb533e47aa7b34c43
#
_entry.id   e97897fec656229cb533e47aa7b34c43
#
_cell.length_a   1.000
_cell.length_b   1.000
_cell.length_c   1.000
_cell.angle_alpha   90.00
_cell.angle_beta   90.00
_cell.angle_gamma   90.00
#
_symmetry.space_group_name_H-M   'P 1'
#
loop_
_entity.id
_entity.type
_entity.pdbx_description
1 polymer ?
#
loop_
_entity_poly.entity_id
_entity_poly.type
_entity_poly.pdbx_seq_one_letter_code
_entity_poly.pdbx_strand_id
1 'polypeptide(L)'
;MRGVATYRARVQIDFEDPDFVRDPYPALGRLREQAPVSWHEPTGRWLAASHAAADAVLRDRRLGRFWRDREPAEAWEPFNLLHRNQMMENEPPVHTRLRSLVAKAFGRGHVERLRPAVAAEARTLLAAAGTEFDLLTDVAEPLAVTVIAELLGVPAADRHRLRPWSAAIVRMYEVSRTPESEAAALRACREFAAYLGDLAARRRAEPRDDLISHLVAVRDGSDRLSDEELVASAILLLNAGHEASVNALGGGVVTLLRHPAQLARLRADRDLVPTAVEEMIRYDPPLHLFARTAAEPVHIAGVTITPGQEIAALLGAANRDPAAFGDPDTFDVARDPNPHLGFGAGLHFCLGAPLARIEAQAGLAALLDHAPDLALAVSRLEESVQSDFMEKS
;
A
#
# COMPACT_ATOMS: atom_id res chain seq x y z
N MET A 1 16.03 35.77 -27.38
CA MET A 1 15.68 34.85 -26.27
C MET A 1 14.25 35.12 -25.89
N ARG A 2 13.31 34.26 -26.34
CA ARG A 2 11.91 34.34 -25.86
C ARG A 2 11.85 33.45 -24.63
N GLY A 3 11.62 34.05 -23.45
CA GLY A 3 11.39 33.33 -22.22
C GLY A 3 10.19 32.42 -22.37
N VAL A 4 10.36 31.13 -22.21
CA VAL A 4 9.28 30.16 -22.03
C VAL A 4 8.67 30.51 -20.68
N ALA A 5 7.53 31.20 -20.71
CA ALA A 5 6.71 31.37 -19.52
C ALA A 5 6.19 29.98 -19.15
N THR A 6 6.80 29.35 -18.15
CA THR A 6 6.25 28.15 -17.52
C THR A 6 4.94 28.57 -16.86
N TYR A 7 3.81 28.23 -17.50
CA TYR A 7 2.50 28.38 -16.92
C TYR A 7 2.37 27.41 -15.75
N ARG A 8 2.68 27.90 -14.55
CA ARG A 8 2.38 27.17 -13.32
C ARG A 8 0.90 27.39 -13.01
N ALA A 9 0.05 26.47 -13.44
CA ALA A 9 -1.33 26.42 -12.95
C ALA A 9 -1.25 26.23 -11.41
N ARG A 10 -1.62 27.24 -10.66
CA ARG A 10 -1.66 27.17 -9.19
C ARG A 10 -2.93 26.45 -8.81
N VAL A 11 -2.81 25.20 -8.47
CA VAL A 11 -3.90 24.46 -7.88
C VAL A 11 -3.86 24.67 -6.38
N GLN A 12 -4.99 25.03 -5.83
CA GLN A 12 -5.19 25.14 -4.39
C GLN A 12 -6.03 23.96 -3.95
N ILE A 13 -5.39 22.88 -3.52
CA ILE A 13 -5.99 21.81 -2.73
C ILE A 13 -5.36 21.88 -1.35
N ASP A 14 -6.18 21.90 -0.33
CA ASP A 14 -5.74 21.68 1.04
C ASP A 14 -6.02 20.21 1.39
N PHE A 15 -4.96 19.42 1.53
CA PHE A 15 -5.06 18.00 1.89
C PHE A 15 -5.49 17.80 3.36
N GLU A 16 -5.44 18.85 4.19
CA GLU A 16 -5.86 18.82 5.58
C GLU A 16 -7.30 19.36 5.76
N ASP A 17 -7.92 19.89 4.69
CA ASP A 17 -9.31 20.35 4.72
C ASP A 17 -10.25 19.18 5.09
N PRO A 18 -11.05 19.31 6.17
CA PRO A 18 -11.97 18.25 6.59
C PRO A 18 -12.96 17.82 5.50
N ASP A 19 -13.37 18.70 4.61
CA ASP A 19 -14.26 18.34 3.49
C ASP A 19 -13.52 17.56 2.40
N PHE A 20 -12.25 17.92 2.13
CA PHE A 20 -11.39 17.13 1.24
C PHE A 20 -11.13 15.74 1.81
N VAL A 21 -10.84 15.65 3.09
CA VAL A 21 -10.61 14.38 3.76
C VAL A 21 -11.82 13.48 3.70
N ARG A 22 -13.02 14.04 3.91
CA ARG A 22 -14.28 13.29 3.86
C ARG A 22 -14.63 12.79 2.47
N ASP A 23 -14.38 13.58 1.45
CA ASP A 23 -14.63 13.24 0.04
C ASP A 23 -13.64 13.98 -0.87
N PRO A 24 -12.48 13.38 -1.20
CA PRO A 24 -11.47 14.03 -2.01
C PRO A 24 -11.85 14.11 -3.50
N TYR A 25 -12.76 13.28 -3.96
CA TYR A 25 -13.00 13.06 -5.39
C TYR A 25 -13.50 14.28 -6.16
N PRO A 26 -14.41 15.12 -5.62
CA PRO A 26 -14.80 16.34 -6.31
C PRO A 26 -13.64 17.32 -6.52
N ALA A 27 -12.74 17.43 -5.53
CA ALA A 27 -11.56 18.30 -5.63
C ALA A 27 -10.52 17.70 -6.60
N LEU A 28 -10.27 16.40 -6.53
CA LEU A 28 -9.39 15.67 -7.45
C LEU A 28 -9.90 15.71 -8.90
N GLY A 29 -11.21 15.63 -9.11
CA GLY A 29 -11.84 15.81 -10.42
C GLY A 29 -11.56 17.19 -11.01
N ARG A 30 -11.81 18.27 -10.25
CA ARG A 30 -11.50 19.64 -10.66
C ARG A 30 -10.02 19.83 -10.96
N LEU A 31 -9.13 19.25 -10.14
CA LEU A 31 -7.69 19.30 -10.38
C LEU A 31 -7.33 18.70 -11.74
N ARG A 32 -7.82 17.50 -12.03
CA ARG A 32 -7.59 16.79 -13.30
C ARG A 32 -8.13 17.57 -14.50
N GLU A 33 -9.31 18.18 -14.39
CA GLU A 33 -9.91 19.00 -15.45
C GLU A 33 -9.11 20.26 -15.74
N GLN A 34 -8.50 20.88 -14.72
CA GLN A 34 -7.67 22.06 -14.90
C GLN A 34 -6.34 21.74 -15.60
N ALA A 35 -5.66 20.69 -15.20
CA ALA A 35 -4.43 20.24 -15.81
C ALA A 35 -4.11 18.78 -15.40
N PRO A 36 -3.61 17.95 -16.35
CA PRO A 36 -3.20 16.58 -16.05
C PRO A 36 -2.01 16.52 -15.07
N VAL A 37 -1.16 17.57 -15.05
CA VAL A 37 -0.05 17.78 -14.09
C VAL A 37 -0.02 19.23 -13.68
N SER A 38 0.06 19.52 -12.39
CA SER A 38 0.07 20.86 -11.82
C SER A 38 1.05 20.98 -10.66
N TRP A 39 1.56 22.21 -10.43
CA TRP A 39 2.40 22.50 -9.27
C TRP A 39 1.54 22.80 -8.04
N HIS A 40 1.86 22.13 -6.93
CA HIS A 40 1.21 22.35 -5.64
C HIS A 40 2.16 23.07 -4.68
N GLU A 41 1.94 24.38 -4.51
CA GLU A 41 2.82 25.23 -3.74
C GLU A 41 2.94 24.83 -2.26
N PRO A 42 1.84 24.47 -1.54
CA PRO A 42 1.94 24.10 -0.13
C PRO A 42 2.84 22.89 0.14
N THR A 43 2.84 21.87 -0.74
CA THR A 43 3.69 20.70 -0.57
C THR A 43 5.02 20.76 -1.33
N GLY A 44 5.20 21.79 -2.19
CA GLY A 44 6.43 21.97 -2.96
C GLY A 44 6.68 20.89 -4.00
N ARG A 45 5.60 20.24 -4.54
CA ARG A 45 5.70 19.13 -5.49
C ARG A 45 4.72 19.26 -6.66
N TRP A 46 5.00 18.53 -7.73
CA TRP A 46 4.08 18.33 -8.84
C TRP A 46 3.03 17.28 -8.49
N LEU A 47 1.80 17.46 -8.97
CA LEU A 47 0.70 16.51 -8.81
C LEU A 47 0.24 16.03 -10.19
N ALA A 48 0.32 14.73 -10.45
CA ALA A 48 -0.17 14.08 -11.67
C ALA A 48 -1.56 13.49 -11.39
N ALA A 49 -2.61 14.13 -11.90
CA ALA A 49 -4.01 13.82 -11.61
C ALA A 49 -4.69 12.99 -12.71
N SER A 50 -4.23 13.05 -13.98
CA SER A 50 -4.79 12.17 -15.02
C SER A 50 -4.19 10.78 -14.96
N HIS A 51 -4.93 9.77 -15.43
CA HIS A 51 -4.47 8.38 -15.49
C HIS A 51 -3.18 8.25 -16.30
N ALA A 52 -3.13 8.85 -17.49
CA ALA A 52 -1.95 8.79 -18.36
C ALA A 52 -0.72 9.45 -17.71
N ALA A 53 -0.88 10.58 -17.00
CA ALA A 53 0.22 11.23 -16.31
C ALA A 53 0.69 10.45 -15.09
N ALA A 54 -0.23 9.90 -14.29
CA ALA A 54 0.08 9.08 -13.14
C ALA A 54 0.81 7.78 -13.56
N ASP A 55 0.33 7.09 -14.59
CA ASP A 55 1.00 5.90 -15.15
C ASP A 55 2.39 6.23 -15.67
N ALA A 56 2.56 7.38 -16.35
CA ALA A 56 3.87 7.84 -16.83
C ALA A 56 4.84 8.10 -15.64
N VAL A 57 4.37 8.75 -14.56
CA VAL A 57 5.17 8.96 -13.35
C VAL A 57 5.64 7.63 -12.76
N LEU A 58 4.76 6.65 -12.68
CA LEU A 58 5.05 5.37 -12.04
C LEU A 58 5.97 4.46 -12.88
N ARG A 59 6.05 4.68 -14.21
CA ARG A 59 6.84 3.85 -15.13
C ARG A 59 8.17 4.49 -15.57
N ASP A 60 8.30 5.81 -15.42
CA ASP A 60 9.53 6.48 -15.86
C ASP A 60 10.69 6.17 -14.90
N ARG A 61 11.76 5.55 -15.44
CA ARG A 61 12.92 5.11 -14.65
C ARG A 61 13.82 6.25 -14.17
N ARG A 62 13.58 7.47 -14.63
CA ARG A 62 14.26 8.69 -14.16
C ARG A 62 13.57 9.28 -12.93
N LEU A 63 12.38 8.75 -12.59
CA LEU A 63 11.59 9.11 -11.41
C LEU A 63 11.67 7.95 -10.41
N GLY A 64 12.34 8.18 -9.29
CA GLY A 64 12.64 7.12 -8.33
C GLY A 64 12.31 7.46 -6.90
N ARG A 65 12.54 6.48 -6.04
CA ARG A 65 12.53 6.60 -4.59
C ARG A 65 13.97 6.47 -4.11
N PHE A 66 14.51 7.56 -3.56
CA PHE A 66 15.90 7.62 -3.15
C PHE A 66 15.95 7.84 -1.64
N TRP A 67 16.32 6.81 -0.89
CA TRP A 67 16.49 6.94 0.54
C TRP A 67 17.58 7.97 0.87
N ARG A 68 17.28 8.81 1.83
CA ARG A 68 18.25 9.69 2.48
C ARG A 68 18.21 9.43 3.96
N ASP A 69 19.38 9.18 4.53
CA ASP A 69 19.47 8.93 5.95
C ASP A 69 18.91 10.09 6.77
N ARG A 70 18.14 9.76 7.78
CA ARG A 70 17.69 10.75 8.77
C ARG A 70 18.85 11.13 9.67
N GLU A 71 18.88 12.41 10.03
CA GLU A 71 19.91 12.97 10.89
C GLU A 71 19.35 13.23 12.31
N PRO A 72 20.18 13.10 13.35
CA PRO A 72 21.59 12.68 13.31
C PRO A 72 21.72 11.18 13.03
N ALA A 73 22.60 10.79 12.08
CA ALA A 73 22.66 9.43 11.52
C ALA A 73 22.83 8.34 12.59
N GLU A 74 23.65 8.58 13.61
CA GLU A 74 23.89 7.62 14.71
C GLU A 74 22.59 7.32 15.50
N ALA A 75 21.80 8.34 15.80
CA ALA A 75 20.54 8.18 16.52
C ALA A 75 19.48 7.43 15.69
N TRP A 76 19.46 7.68 14.39
CA TRP A 76 18.51 7.10 13.44
C TRP A 76 18.98 5.80 12.79
N GLU A 77 20.19 5.31 13.12
CA GLU A 77 20.77 4.13 12.46
C GLU A 77 19.84 2.92 12.40
N PRO A 78 19.08 2.54 13.44
CA PRO A 78 18.16 1.39 13.34
C PRO A 78 17.08 1.56 12.28
N PHE A 79 16.60 2.79 12.08
CA PHE A 79 15.61 3.11 11.06
C PHE A 79 16.25 3.24 9.67
N ASN A 80 17.37 3.96 9.58
CA ASN A 80 18.13 4.14 8.36
C ASN A 80 18.60 2.81 7.76
N LEU A 81 19.08 1.89 8.61
CA LEU A 81 19.54 0.57 8.18
C LEU A 81 18.43 -0.23 7.47
N LEU A 82 17.20 -0.21 7.99
CA LEU A 82 16.08 -0.88 7.36
C LEU A 82 15.78 -0.30 5.98
N HIS A 83 15.81 1.03 5.83
CA HIS A 83 15.46 1.70 4.58
C HIS A 83 16.55 1.59 3.52
N ARG A 84 17.82 1.63 3.91
CA ARG A 84 18.94 1.41 2.97
C ARG A 84 18.95 0.02 2.35
N ASN A 85 18.44 -0.98 3.08
CA ASN A 85 18.55 -2.39 2.70
C ASN A 85 17.25 -3.00 2.15
N GLN A 86 16.23 -2.18 1.89
CA GLN A 86 14.96 -2.65 1.31
C GLN A 86 14.78 -2.18 -0.14
N MET A 87 14.02 -2.95 -0.93
CA MET A 87 13.82 -2.64 -2.33
C MET A 87 12.96 -1.41 -2.59
N MET A 88 12.07 -1.00 -1.66
CA MET A 88 11.12 0.09 -1.88
C MET A 88 11.79 1.46 -1.96
N GLU A 89 12.88 1.67 -1.21
CA GLU A 89 13.59 2.95 -1.12
C GLU A 89 14.90 2.95 -1.93
N ASN A 90 15.04 2.01 -2.85
CA ASN A 90 16.20 1.88 -3.72
C ASN A 90 15.79 1.83 -5.19
N GLU A 91 16.70 2.29 -6.06
CA GLU A 91 16.54 2.23 -7.51
C GLU A 91 17.54 1.24 -8.14
N PRO A 92 17.39 0.87 -9.43
CA PRO A 92 18.36 0.02 -10.11
C PRO A 92 19.80 0.58 -10.02
N PRO A 93 20.82 -0.29 -9.84
CA PRO A 93 20.76 -1.76 -9.91
C PRO A 93 20.31 -2.45 -8.60
N VAL A 94 20.38 -1.78 -7.44
CA VAL A 94 20.11 -2.35 -6.11
C VAL A 94 18.66 -2.85 -6.01
N HIS A 95 17.69 -2.00 -6.38
CA HIS A 95 16.27 -2.39 -6.44
C HIS A 95 16.05 -3.68 -7.24
N THR A 96 16.61 -3.74 -8.46
CA THR A 96 16.38 -4.88 -9.36
C THR A 96 16.91 -6.18 -8.77
N ARG A 97 18.07 -6.13 -8.13
CA ARG A 97 18.68 -7.26 -7.46
C ARG A 97 17.85 -7.74 -6.26
N LEU A 98 17.53 -6.83 -5.33
CA LEU A 98 16.73 -7.15 -4.16
C LEU A 98 15.35 -7.67 -4.54
N ARG A 99 14.68 -6.98 -5.47
CA ARG A 99 13.35 -7.39 -5.94
C ARG A 99 13.37 -8.76 -6.62
N SER A 100 14.38 -9.07 -7.43
CA SER A 100 14.51 -10.39 -8.07
C SER A 100 14.61 -11.50 -7.04
N LEU A 101 15.45 -11.34 -6.03
CA LEU A 101 15.65 -12.31 -4.96
C LEU A 101 14.37 -12.50 -4.12
N VAL A 102 13.76 -11.40 -3.67
CA VAL A 102 12.53 -11.45 -2.87
C VAL A 102 11.36 -12.03 -3.68
N ALA A 103 11.20 -11.65 -4.96
CA ALA A 103 10.14 -12.18 -5.81
C ALA A 103 10.28 -13.68 -6.06
N LYS A 104 11.50 -14.21 -6.18
CA LYS A 104 11.75 -15.65 -6.28
C LYS A 104 11.30 -16.38 -5.01
N ALA A 105 11.63 -15.83 -3.84
CA ALA A 105 11.21 -16.40 -2.56
C ALA A 105 9.68 -16.32 -2.34
N PHE A 106 9.07 -15.19 -2.77
CA PHE A 106 7.64 -14.92 -2.62
C PHE A 106 6.76 -15.75 -3.56
N GLY A 107 7.23 -16.24 -4.66
CA GLY A 107 6.66 -17.06 -5.74
C GLY A 107 5.13 -17.25 -5.78
N ARG A 108 4.51 -17.14 -6.96
CA ARG A 108 3.04 -17.24 -7.12
C ARG A 108 2.44 -18.51 -6.53
N GLY A 109 3.10 -19.66 -6.69
CA GLY A 109 2.61 -20.92 -6.15
C GLY A 109 2.60 -20.96 -4.62
N HIS A 110 3.50 -20.23 -3.96
CA HIS A 110 3.51 -20.12 -2.50
C HIS A 110 2.33 -19.29 -1.98
N VAL A 111 2.06 -18.15 -2.62
CA VAL A 111 0.95 -17.27 -2.25
C VAL A 111 -0.41 -17.94 -2.47
N GLU A 112 -0.63 -18.63 -3.60
CA GLU A 112 -1.90 -19.32 -3.87
C GLU A 112 -2.19 -20.46 -2.87
N ARG A 113 -1.17 -21.12 -2.34
CA ARG A 113 -1.36 -22.15 -1.31
C ARG A 113 -1.93 -21.60 0.00
N LEU A 114 -1.78 -20.31 0.26
CA LEU A 114 -2.35 -19.66 1.45
C LEU A 114 -3.87 -19.45 1.35
N ARG A 115 -4.46 -19.41 0.16
CA ARG A 115 -5.88 -19.12 -0.05
C ARG A 115 -6.84 -19.89 0.86
N PRO A 116 -6.71 -21.22 1.04
CA PRO A 116 -7.60 -21.96 1.94
C PRO A 116 -7.44 -21.54 3.41
N ALA A 117 -6.19 -21.28 3.86
CA ALA A 117 -5.90 -20.85 5.22
C ALA A 117 -6.43 -19.44 5.47
N VAL A 118 -6.23 -18.50 4.53
CA VAL A 118 -6.77 -17.14 4.59
C VAL A 118 -8.30 -17.16 4.68
N ALA A 119 -8.97 -17.98 3.87
CA ALA A 119 -10.43 -18.11 3.91
C ALA A 119 -10.93 -18.74 5.22
N ALA A 120 -10.19 -19.69 5.80
CA ALA A 120 -10.53 -20.28 7.09
C ALA A 120 -10.37 -19.26 8.23
N GLU A 121 -9.29 -18.49 8.23
CA GLU A 121 -9.02 -17.45 9.22
C GLU A 121 -10.09 -16.36 9.17
N ALA A 122 -10.44 -15.84 7.98
CA ALA A 122 -11.50 -14.85 7.82
C ALA A 122 -12.83 -15.31 8.42
N ARG A 123 -13.22 -16.57 8.19
CA ARG A 123 -14.43 -17.15 8.81
C ARG A 123 -14.31 -17.28 10.32
N THR A 124 -13.15 -17.65 10.84
CA THR A 124 -12.91 -17.77 12.28
C THR A 124 -13.04 -16.43 12.99
N LEU A 125 -12.43 -15.39 12.43
CA LEU A 125 -12.49 -14.03 12.95
C LEU A 125 -13.93 -13.50 12.97
N LEU A 126 -14.66 -13.64 11.87
CA LEU A 126 -16.06 -13.23 11.78
C LEU A 126 -16.96 -14.00 12.74
N ALA A 127 -16.78 -15.31 12.89
CA ALA A 127 -17.53 -16.11 13.84
C ALA A 127 -17.29 -15.66 15.30
N ALA A 128 -16.10 -15.15 15.61
CA ALA A 128 -15.76 -14.62 16.93
C ALA A 128 -16.25 -13.18 17.17
N ALA A 129 -16.43 -12.39 16.10
CA ALA A 129 -16.78 -10.97 16.18
C ALA A 129 -18.25 -10.71 16.62
N GLY A 130 -19.14 -11.68 16.43
CA GLY A 130 -20.55 -11.56 16.85
C GLY A 130 -21.42 -10.81 15.82
N THR A 131 -22.50 -10.19 16.30
CA THR A 131 -23.49 -9.51 15.43
C THR A 131 -23.25 -8.02 15.27
N GLU A 132 -22.46 -7.41 16.13
CA GLU A 132 -22.00 -6.02 16.05
C GLU A 132 -20.50 -6.02 16.29
N PHE A 133 -19.73 -5.51 15.34
CA PHE A 133 -18.28 -5.57 15.37
C PHE A 133 -17.64 -4.40 14.59
N ASP A 134 -16.42 -4.09 14.94
CA ASP A 134 -15.58 -3.20 14.15
C ASP A 134 -14.82 -4.03 13.08
N LEU A 135 -15.17 -3.80 11.81
CA LEU A 135 -14.59 -4.56 10.71
C LEU A 135 -13.05 -4.43 10.65
N LEU A 136 -12.51 -3.25 10.99
CA LEU A 136 -11.07 -3.02 10.92
C LEU A 136 -10.35 -3.76 12.06
N THR A 137 -10.74 -3.51 13.31
CA THR A 137 -10.03 -4.01 14.49
C THR A 137 -10.31 -5.47 14.80
N ASP A 138 -11.53 -5.97 14.50
CA ASP A 138 -11.93 -7.33 14.85
C ASP A 138 -11.68 -8.34 13.72
N VAL A 139 -11.56 -7.87 12.46
CA VAL A 139 -11.48 -8.76 11.30
C VAL A 139 -10.30 -8.43 10.37
N ALA A 140 -10.27 -7.23 9.76
CA ALA A 140 -9.32 -6.93 8.68
C ALA A 140 -7.87 -6.92 9.18
N GLU A 141 -7.63 -6.27 10.31
CA GLU A 141 -6.32 -6.14 10.91
C GLU A 141 -5.77 -7.49 11.44
N PRO A 142 -6.53 -8.28 12.23
CA PRO A 142 -6.09 -9.61 12.62
C PRO A 142 -5.85 -10.54 11.44
N LEU A 143 -6.70 -10.46 10.39
CA LEU A 143 -6.54 -11.26 9.18
C LEU A 143 -5.21 -10.94 8.49
N ALA A 144 -4.93 -9.66 8.19
CA ALA A 144 -3.70 -9.23 7.52
C ALA A 144 -2.45 -9.63 8.32
N VAL A 145 -2.45 -9.40 9.65
CA VAL A 145 -1.32 -9.77 10.52
C VAL A 145 -1.11 -11.28 10.55
N THR A 146 -2.18 -12.06 10.67
CA THR A 146 -2.08 -13.53 10.71
C THR A 146 -1.54 -14.07 9.39
N VAL A 147 -2.06 -13.60 8.26
CA VAL A 147 -1.65 -14.05 6.92
C VAL A 147 -0.18 -13.75 6.65
N ILE A 148 0.27 -12.54 6.93
CA ILE A 148 1.68 -12.20 6.70
C ILE A 148 2.61 -12.89 7.70
N ALA A 149 2.17 -13.09 8.95
CA ALA A 149 2.93 -13.84 9.95
C ALA A 149 3.10 -15.31 9.55
N GLU A 150 2.05 -15.93 9.02
CA GLU A 150 2.09 -17.29 8.52
C GLU A 150 3.00 -17.42 7.30
N LEU A 151 2.87 -16.50 6.34
CA LEU A 151 3.77 -16.41 5.19
C LEU A 151 5.24 -16.33 5.61
N LEU A 152 5.57 -15.46 6.58
CA LEU A 152 6.93 -15.28 7.10
C LEU A 152 7.40 -16.50 7.92
N GLY A 153 6.51 -17.35 8.39
CA GLY A 153 6.82 -18.46 9.28
C GLY A 153 7.03 -18.04 10.74
N VAL A 154 6.36 -16.96 11.18
CA VAL A 154 6.39 -16.49 12.57
C VAL A 154 5.53 -17.42 13.42
N PRO A 155 6.08 -18.00 14.51
CA PRO A 155 5.33 -18.86 15.43
C PRO A 155 4.08 -18.14 15.98
N ALA A 156 2.97 -18.88 16.14
CA ALA A 156 1.70 -18.30 16.62
C ALA A 156 1.86 -17.55 17.96
N ALA A 157 2.69 -18.07 18.87
CA ALA A 157 2.96 -17.43 20.16
C ALA A 157 3.60 -16.04 20.06
N ASP A 158 4.29 -15.74 18.95
CA ASP A 158 5.02 -14.48 18.75
C ASP A 158 4.25 -13.45 17.89
N ARG A 159 3.15 -13.85 17.22
CA ARG A 159 2.39 -13.00 16.27
C ARG A 159 1.90 -11.70 16.90
N HIS A 160 1.55 -11.73 18.18
CA HIS A 160 1.08 -10.55 18.93
C HIS A 160 2.11 -9.41 18.98
N ARG A 161 3.39 -9.68 18.73
CA ARG A 161 4.49 -8.70 18.74
C ARG A 161 4.58 -7.90 17.43
N LEU A 162 4.10 -8.49 16.32
CA LEU A 162 4.31 -7.92 14.98
C LEU A 162 3.58 -6.59 14.79
N ARG A 163 2.30 -6.54 15.18
CA ARG A 163 1.47 -5.34 15.04
C ARG A 163 2.06 -4.13 15.77
N PRO A 164 2.41 -4.19 17.08
CA PRO A 164 3.01 -3.05 17.78
C PRO A 164 4.31 -2.56 17.12
N TRP A 165 5.17 -3.45 16.64
CA TRP A 165 6.40 -3.06 15.95
C TRP A 165 6.11 -2.39 14.61
N SER A 166 5.24 -2.99 13.78
CA SER A 166 4.84 -2.43 12.48
C SER A 166 4.22 -1.05 12.65
N ALA A 167 3.23 -0.91 13.52
CA ALA A 167 2.53 0.35 13.75
C ALA A 167 3.50 1.47 14.23
N ALA A 168 4.46 1.14 15.12
CA ALA A 168 5.44 2.12 15.58
C ALA A 168 6.36 2.59 14.43
N ILE A 169 6.76 1.69 13.51
CA ILE A 169 7.61 2.03 12.37
C ILE A 169 6.82 2.84 11.34
N VAL A 170 5.60 2.42 10.99
CA VAL A 170 4.75 3.08 10.00
C VAL A 170 4.36 4.49 10.42
N ARG A 171 4.14 4.72 11.73
CA ARG A 171 3.89 6.07 12.26
C ARG A 171 4.99 7.09 11.92
N MET A 172 6.18 6.64 11.55
CA MET A 172 7.26 7.52 11.12
C MET A 172 7.04 8.15 9.73
N TYR A 173 6.07 7.68 8.98
CA TYR A 173 5.65 8.28 7.69
C TYR A 173 4.55 9.34 7.87
N GLU A 174 3.92 9.42 9.04
CA GLU A 174 2.93 10.44 9.37
C GLU A 174 3.56 11.84 9.51
N VAL A 175 2.75 12.90 9.28
CA VAL A 175 3.18 14.30 9.38
C VAL A 175 3.42 14.71 10.84
N SER A 176 2.54 14.28 11.74
CA SER A 176 2.56 14.65 13.16
C SER A 176 3.38 13.65 13.98
N ARG A 177 4.71 13.79 13.93
CA ARG A 177 5.62 12.99 14.74
C ARG A 177 5.96 13.68 16.05
N THR A 178 6.07 12.90 17.12
CA THR A 178 6.54 13.37 18.43
C THR A 178 7.84 12.65 18.82
N PRO A 179 8.65 13.23 19.72
CA PRO A 179 9.85 12.54 20.24
C PRO A 179 9.55 11.14 20.80
N GLU A 180 8.36 10.95 21.39
CA GLU A 180 7.92 9.67 21.93
C GLU A 180 7.66 8.65 20.83
N SER A 181 6.98 9.07 19.73
CA SER A 181 6.74 8.21 18.56
C SER A 181 8.04 7.84 17.85
N GLU A 182 8.98 8.77 17.73
CA GLU A 182 10.32 8.53 17.19
C GLU A 182 11.11 7.52 18.04
N ALA A 183 11.12 7.70 19.35
CA ALA A 183 11.78 6.77 20.27
C ALA A 183 11.14 5.37 20.22
N ALA A 184 9.81 5.29 20.10
CA ALA A 184 9.09 4.02 19.97
C ALA A 184 9.44 3.32 18.65
N ALA A 185 9.51 4.04 17.52
CA ALA A 185 9.89 3.49 16.23
C ALA A 185 11.34 2.96 16.23
N LEU A 186 12.29 3.70 16.82
CA LEU A 186 13.67 3.25 16.91
C LEU A 186 13.83 1.99 17.77
N ARG A 187 13.04 1.87 18.85
CA ARG A 187 12.98 0.63 19.63
C ARG A 187 12.40 -0.51 18.82
N ALA A 188 11.27 -0.28 18.15
CA ALA A 188 10.62 -1.27 17.30
C ALA A 188 11.54 -1.76 16.18
N CYS A 189 12.28 -0.88 15.50
CA CYS A 189 13.27 -1.27 14.50
C CYS A 189 14.32 -2.23 15.07
N ARG A 190 14.89 -1.93 16.24
CA ARG A 190 15.89 -2.81 16.88
C ARG A 190 15.32 -4.16 17.29
N GLU A 191 14.17 -4.15 17.96
CA GLU A 191 13.55 -5.37 18.50
C GLU A 191 13.07 -6.28 17.38
N PHE A 192 12.44 -5.70 16.35
CA PHE A 192 11.94 -6.45 15.22
C PHE A 192 13.09 -7.02 14.37
N ALA A 193 14.13 -6.22 14.11
CA ALA A 193 15.31 -6.69 13.38
C ALA A 193 16.02 -7.83 14.12
N ALA A 194 16.21 -7.72 15.45
CA ALA A 194 16.78 -8.77 16.25
C ALA A 194 15.94 -10.06 16.19
N TYR A 195 14.62 -9.95 16.37
CA TYR A 195 13.70 -11.09 16.30
C TYR A 195 13.77 -11.82 14.95
N LEU A 196 13.73 -11.09 13.83
CA LEU A 196 13.81 -11.70 12.50
C LEU A 196 15.19 -12.26 12.18
N GLY A 197 16.26 -11.61 12.66
CA GLY A 197 17.62 -12.15 12.59
C GLY A 197 17.75 -13.50 13.30
N ASP A 198 17.20 -13.63 14.51
CA ASP A 198 17.15 -14.89 15.27
C ASP A 198 16.28 -15.95 14.54
N LEU A 199 15.13 -15.53 13.97
CA LEU A 199 14.28 -16.43 13.18
C LEU A 199 15.02 -16.93 11.94
N ALA A 200 15.71 -16.05 11.21
CA ALA A 200 16.52 -16.43 10.06
C ALA A 200 17.66 -17.38 10.43
N ALA A 201 18.34 -17.15 11.56
CA ALA A 201 19.36 -18.06 12.05
C ALA A 201 18.79 -19.48 12.35
N ARG A 202 17.64 -19.55 13.00
CA ARG A 202 16.93 -20.84 13.22
C ARG A 202 16.56 -21.51 11.91
N ARG A 203 16.07 -20.75 10.89
CA ARG A 203 15.69 -21.30 9.58
C ARG A 203 16.89 -21.75 8.74
N ARG A 204 18.08 -21.21 8.96
CA ARG A 204 19.34 -21.73 8.38
C ARG A 204 19.68 -23.12 8.91
N ALA A 205 19.44 -23.34 10.19
CA ALA A 205 19.71 -24.63 10.83
C ALA A 205 18.60 -25.67 10.55
N GLU A 206 17.34 -25.20 10.54
CA GLU A 206 16.15 -26.02 10.39
C GLU A 206 15.17 -25.34 9.41
N PRO A 207 15.35 -25.55 8.09
CA PRO A 207 14.47 -24.98 7.07
C PRO A 207 13.03 -25.48 7.18
N ARG A 208 12.06 -24.58 6.89
CA ARG A 208 10.62 -24.87 6.82
C ARG A 208 10.04 -24.36 5.52
N ASP A 209 8.78 -24.71 5.22
CA ASP A 209 8.06 -24.15 4.07
C ASP A 209 7.47 -22.79 4.43
N ASP A 210 8.36 -21.79 4.65
CA ASP A 210 8.02 -20.41 4.97
C ASP A 210 8.94 -19.42 4.21
N LEU A 211 8.50 -18.17 4.13
CA LEU A 211 9.21 -17.14 3.37
C LEU A 211 10.59 -16.85 3.93
N ILE A 212 10.78 -16.85 5.25
CA ILE A 212 12.12 -16.65 5.86
C ILE A 212 13.09 -17.74 5.42
N SER A 213 12.66 -19.01 5.41
CA SER A 213 13.48 -20.13 4.88
C SER A 213 13.82 -19.91 3.41
N HIS A 214 12.85 -19.48 2.59
CA HIS A 214 13.07 -19.19 1.18
C HIS A 214 14.02 -18.01 0.98
N LEU A 215 13.89 -16.91 1.75
CA LEU A 215 14.80 -15.76 1.70
C LEU A 215 16.23 -16.12 2.11
N VAL A 216 16.37 -16.99 3.12
CA VAL A 216 17.69 -17.52 3.54
C VAL A 216 18.34 -18.35 2.42
N ALA A 217 17.54 -19.13 1.69
CA ALA A 217 18.01 -20.06 0.68
C ALA A 217 18.17 -19.45 -0.72
N VAL A 218 17.46 -18.33 -1.00
CA VAL A 218 17.34 -17.77 -2.35
C VAL A 218 18.71 -17.39 -2.95
N ARG A 219 18.87 -17.69 -4.25
CA ARG A 219 20.04 -17.37 -5.05
C ARG A 219 19.63 -16.87 -6.44
N ASP A 220 20.45 -15.99 -6.99
CA ASP A 220 20.41 -15.58 -8.38
C ASP A 220 21.86 -15.61 -8.93
N GLY A 221 22.26 -16.72 -9.51
CA GLY A 221 23.68 -17.00 -9.79
C GLY A 221 24.47 -17.07 -8.47
N SER A 222 25.47 -16.21 -8.32
CA SER A 222 26.26 -16.05 -7.08
C SER A 222 25.60 -15.10 -6.07
N ASP A 223 24.57 -14.36 -6.47
CA ASP A 223 23.91 -13.36 -5.63
C ASP A 223 23.00 -13.99 -4.57
N ARG A 224 22.95 -13.35 -3.41
CA ARG A 224 22.10 -13.68 -2.28
C ARG A 224 21.78 -12.41 -1.48
N LEU A 225 20.80 -12.49 -0.60
CA LEU A 225 20.55 -11.42 0.38
C LEU A 225 21.63 -11.46 1.48
N SER A 226 22.10 -10.29 1.92
CA SER A 226 22.80 -10.16 3.19
C SER A 226 21.82 -10.37 4.36
N ASP A 227 22.31 -10.44 5.58
CA ASP A 227 21.44 -10.59 6.75
C ASP A 227 20.59 -9.34 6.98
N GLU A 228 21.17 -8.15 6.75
CA GLU A 228 20.45 -6.88 6.83
C GLU A 228 19.39 -6.76 5.72
N GLU A 229 19.71 -7.15 4.50
CA GLU A 229 18.77 -7.13 3.36
C GLU A 229 17.62 -8.12 3.57
N LEU A 230 17.88 -9.29 4.13
CA LEU A 230 16.85 -10.27 4.47
C LEU A 230 15.90 -9.70 5.51
N VAL A 231 16.44 -9.20 6.63
CA VAL A 231 15.66 -8.62 7.72
C VAL A 231 14.87 -7.40 7.25
N ALA A 232 15.51 -6.48 6.53
CA ALA A 232 14.85 -5.29 6.00
C ALA A 232 13.72 -5.65 5.01
N SER A 233 13.94 -6.66 4.15
CA SER A 233 12.91 -7.15 3.22
C SER A 233 11.74 -7.80 3.96
N ALA A 234 11.98 -8.58 5.00
CA ALA A 234 10.91 -9.20 5.80
C ALA A 234 10.08 -8.17 6.56
N ILE A 235 10.73 -7.14 7.15
CA ILE A 235 10.04 -6.02 7.81
C ILE A 235 9.22 -5.22 6.78
N LEU A 236 9.79 -4.92 5.61
CA LEU A 236 9.08 -4.24 4.54
C LEU A 236 7.82 -4.99 4.13
N LEU A 237 7.90 -6.31 3.92
CA LEU A 237 6.75 -7.11 3.49
C LEU A 237 5.64 -7.10 4.54
N LEU A 238 5.99 -7.11 5.84
CA LEU A 238 4.99 -7.01 6.89
C LEU A 238 4.35 -5.62 6.95
N ASN A 239 5.16 -4.57 6.99
CA ASN A 239 4.67 -3.19 7.09
C ASN A 239 3.78 -2.82 5.88
N ALA A 240 4.24 -3.16 4.66
CA ALA A 240 3.50 -2.86 3.43
C ALA A 240 2.24 -3.72 3.27
N GLY A 241 2.23 -4.95 3.78
CA GLY A 241 1.09 -5.87 3.65
C GLY A 241 -0.02 -5.63 4.67
N HIS A 242 0.29 -4.99 5.80
CA HIS A 242 -0.67 -4.83 6.89
C HIS A 242 -1.67 -3.69 6.62
N GLU A 243 -1.21 -2.47 6.53
CA GLU A 243 -2.08 -1.28 6.52
C GLU A 243 -2.93 -1.16 5.24
N ALA A 244 -2.30 -1.33 4.07
CA ALA A 244 -3.02 -1.22 2.81
C ALA A 244 -4.10 -2.29 2.62
N SER A 245 -3.88 -3.53 3.09
CA SER A 245 -4.88 -4.61 3.04
C SER A 245 -6.08 -4.30 3.95
N VAL A 246 -5.84 -3.78 5.14
CA VAL A 246 -6.88 -3.37 6.10
C VAL A 246 -7.75 -2.27 5.48
N ASN A 247 -7.13 -1.22 4.94
CA ASN A 247 -7.83 -0.10 4.33
C ASN A 247 -8.59 -0.53 3.05
N ALA A 248 -8.02 -1.42 2.23
CA ALA A 248 -8.69 -1.94 1.04
C ALA A 248 -9.97 -2.70 1.37
N LEU A 249 -9.94 -3.55 2.40
CA LEU A 249 -11.13 -4.30 2.82
C LEU A 249 -12.15 -3.37 3.50
N GLY A 250 -11.71 -2.52 4.44
CA GLY A 250 -12.58 -1.62 5.19
C GLY A 250 -13.27 -0.60 4.29
N GLY A 251 -12.50 0.20 3.53
CA GLY A 251 -13.02 1.20 2.59
C GLY A 251 -13.90 0.58 1.51
N GLY A 252 -13.48 -0.60 1.00
CA GLY A 252 -14.26 -1.34 0.01
C GLY A 252 -15.62 -1.81 0.53
N VAL A 253 -15.70 -2.33 1.76
CA VAL A 253 -16.97 -2.74 2.38
C VAL A 253 -17.88 -1.52 2.65
N VAL A 254 -17.32 -0.41 3.14
CA VAL A 254 -18.07 0.85 3.31
C VAL A 254 -18.63 1.31 1.96
N THR A 255 -17.82 1.26 0.89
CA THR A 255 -18.26 1.60 -0.45
C THR A 255 -19.40 0.69 -0.92
N LEU A 256 -19.31 -0.62 -0.72
CA LEU A 256 -20.39 -1.56 -1.04
C LEU A 256 -21.69 -1.24 -0.28
N LEU A 257 -21.61 -0.92 1.00
CA LEU A 257 -22.78 -0.58 1.82
C LEU A 257 -23.42 0.74 1.40
N ARG A 258 -22.65 1.67 0.86
CA ARG A 258 -23.15 2.92 0.24
C ARG A 258 -23.79 2.69 -1.16
N HIS A 259 -23.59 1.49 -1.75
CA HIS A 259 -24.11 1.13 -3.07
C HIS A 259 -24.97 -0.16 -3.00
N PRO A 260 -26.20 -0.11 -2.39
CA PRO A 260 -26.99 -1.30 -2.07
C PRO A 260 -27.39 -2.13 -3.30
N ALA A 261 -27.55 -1.52 -4.49
CA ALA A 261 -27.82 -2.27 -5.71
C ALA A 261 -26.62 -3.14 -6.15
N GLN A 262 -25.40 -2.65 -5.97
CA GLN A 262 -24.18 -3.39 -6.28
C GLN A 262 -23.94 -4.50 -5.24
N LEU A 263 -24.21 -4.23 -3.97
CA LEU A 263 -24.17 -5.23 -2.92
C LEU A 263 -25.16 -6.36 -3.17
N ALA A 264 -26.40 -6.03 -3.58
CA ALA A 264 -27.42 -7.03 -3.93
C ALA A 264 -26.97 -7.90 -5.13
N ARG A 265 -26.39 -7.28 -6.16
CA ARG A 265 -25.82 -7.98 -7.31
C ARG A 265 -24.69 -8.94 -6.89
N LEU A 266 -23.76 -8.49 -6.05
CA LEU A 266 -22.66 -9.31 -5.55
C LEU A 266 -23.15 -10.46 -4.65
N ARG A 267 -24.23 -10.26 -3.90
CA ARG A 267 -24.89 -11.32 -3.12
C ARG A 267 -25.54 -12.38 -4.02
N ALA A 268 -26.16 -11.95 -5.10
CA ALA A 268 -26.80 -12.84 -6.07
C ALA A 268 -25.80 -13.65 -6.92
N ASP A 269 -24.64 -13.07 -7.19
CA ASP A 269 -23.59 -13.69 -8.02
C ASP A 269 -22.22 -13.55 -7.34
N ARG A 270 -21.79 -14.61 -6.68
CA ARG A 270 -20.50 -14.66 -5.95
C ARG A 270 -19.28 -14.75 -6.87
N ASP A 271 -19.46 -15.10 -8.12
CA ASP A 271 -18.37 -15.13 -9.11
C ASP A 271 -17.86 -13.71 -9.43
N LEU A 272 -18.61 -12.68 -9.05
CA LEU A 272 -18.19 -11.28 -9.11
C LEU A 272 -17.23 -10.84 -8.00
N VAL A 273 -16.95 -11.66 -6.98
CA VAL A 273 -16.05 -11.27 -5.88
C VAL A 273 -14.67 -10.81 -6.38
N PRO A 274 -14.02 -11.47 -7.34
CA PRO A 274 -12.73 -10.99 -7.86
C PRO A 274 -12.81 -9.61 -8.53
N THR A 275 -13.79 -9.36 -9.39
CA THR A 275 -13.97 -8.07 -10.07
C THR A 275 -14.42 -6.98 -9.09
N ALA A 276 -15.25 -7.32 -8.11
CA ALA A 276 -15.66 -6.41 -7.06
C ALA A 276 -14.47 -5.91 -6.22
N VAL A 277 -13.51 -6.76 -5.90
CA VAL A 277 -12.28 -6.37 -5.18
C VAL A 277 -11.43 -5.40 -6.02
N GLU A 278 -11.24 -5.66 -7.33
CA GLU A 278 -10.55 -4.70 -8.19
C GLU A 278 -11.29 -3.36 -8.27
N GLU A 279 -12.62 -3.39 -8.32
CA GLU A 279 -13.43 -2.17 -8.33
C GLU A 279 -13.39 -1.40 -7.01
N MET A 280 -13.37 -2.10 -5.87
CA MET A 280 -13.15 -1.47 -4.56
C MET A 280 -11.83 -0.69 -4.54
N ILE A 281 -10.74 -1.33 -4.99
CA ILE A 281 -9.40 -0.72 -5.04
C ILE A 281 -9.33 0.42 -6.07
N ARG A 282 -10.06 0.32 -7.18
CA ARG A 282 -10.15 1.41 -8.15
C ARG A 282 -10.89 2.60 -7.59
N TYR A 283 -12.10 2.35 -7.08
CA TYR A 283 -13.05 3.39 -6.69
C TYR A 283 -12.57 4.19 -5.49
N ASP A 284 -11.97 3.50 -4.51
CA ASP A 284 -11.38 4.11 -3.32
C ASP A 284 -10.08 3.38 -2.97
N PRO A 285 -8.94 3.80 -3.58
CA PRO A 285 -7.69 3.11 -3.39
C PRO A 285 -7.17 3.26 -1.95
N PRO A 286 -6.62 2.19 -1.35
CA PRO A 286 -6.13 2.21 0.03
C PRO A 286 -4.96 3.18 0.25
N LEU A 287 -4.28 3.56 -0.82
CA LEU A 287 -3.23 4.58 -0.87
C LEU A 287 -3.59 5.57 -1.98
N HIS A 288 -3.65 6.85 -1.65
CA HIS A 288 -4.13 7.87 -2.58
C HIS A 288 -3.06 8.45 -3.49
N LEU A 289 -1.79 8.33 -3.13
CA LEU A 289 -0.69 8.85 -3.94
C LEU A 289 0.60 8.05 -3.79
N PHE A 290 1.45 8.12 -4.83
CA PHE A 290 2.85 7.70 -4.78
C PHE A 290 3.75 8.80 -5.29
N ALA A 291 4.65 9.30 -4.43
CA ALA A 291 5.64 10.30 -4.78
C ALA A 291 6.88 9.68 -5.47
N ARG A 292 7.51 10.47 -6.32
CA ARG A 292 8.78 10.15 -6.98
C ARG A 292 9.64 11.40 -7.06
N THR A 293 10.94 11.23 -6.93
CA THR A 293 11.94 12.28 -7.13
C THR A 293 12.58 12.12 -8.49
N ALA A 294 12.75 13.23 -9.24
CA ALA A 294 13.44 13.21 -10.51
C ALA A 294 14.95 13.12 -10.30
N ALA A 295 15.60 12.10 -10.88
CA ALA A 295 17.06 12.00 -10.97
C ALA A 295 17.62 12.79 -12.18
N GLU A 296 16.82 12.90 -13.23
CA GLU A 296 17.13 13.58 -14.48
C GLU A 296 15.90 14.41 -14.92
N PRO A 297 16.04 15.34 -15.89
CA PRO A 297 14.88 16.06 -16.40
C PRO A 297 13.86 15.11 -17.04
N VAL A 298 12.58 15.21 -16.63
CA VAL A 298 11.48 14.39 -17.16
C VAL A 298 10.38 15.30 -17.69
N HIS A 299 9.84 14.96 -18.87
CA HIS A 299 8.71 15.65 -19.47
C HIS A 299 7.44 14.81 -19.34
N ILE A 300 6.43 15.32 -18.64
CA ILE A 300 5.12 14.66 -18.49
C ILE A 300 4.03 15.71 -18.73
N ALA A 301 3.10 15.42 -19.63
CA ALA A 301 1.91 16.23 -19.91
C ALA A 301 2.22 17.73 -20.07
N GLY A 302 3.30 18.07 -20.79
CA GLY A 302 3.68 19.45 -21.12
C GLY A 302 4.47 20.18 -20.03
N VAL A 303 4.75 19.57 -18.88
CA VAL A 303 5.61 20.14 -17.84
C VAL A 303 6.95 19.41 -17.77
N THR A 304 8.00 20.13 -17.35
CA THR A 304 9.32 19.58 -17.08
C THR A 304 9.56 19.53 -15.59
N ILE A 305 9.77 18.31 -15.09
CA ILE A 305 10.22 18.05 -13.73
C ILE A 305 11.75 18.05 -13.76
N THR A 306 12.38 18.92 -12.99
CA THR A 306 13.85 19.02 -12.96
C THR A 306 14.44 18.14 -11.87
N PRO A 307 15.74 17.75 -11.97
CA PRO A 307 16.37 16.92 -10.96
C PRO A 307 16.20 17.46 -9.54
N GLY A 308 15.87 16.56 -8.61
CA GLY A 308 15.59 16.88 -7.21
C GLY A 308 14.16 17.36 -6.93
N GLN A 309 13.35 17.66 -7.95
CA GLN A 309 11.92 17.93 -7.76
C GLN A 309 11.13 16.64 -7.57
N GLU A 310 10.07 16.75 -6.81
CA GLU A 310 9.13 15.65 -6.59
C GLU A 310 7.88 15.79 -7.46
N ILE A 311 7.34 14.65 -7.86
CA ILE A 311 6.03 14.52 -8.50
C ILE A 311 5.27 13.37 -7.86
N ALA A 312 4.01 13.61 -7.49
CA ALA A 312 3.11 12.61 -6.94
C ALA A 312 2.09 12.15 -7.99
N ALA A 313 2.01 10.85 -8.22
CA ALA A 313 0.91 10.22 -8.95
C ALA A 313 -0.30 10.12 -8.01
N LEU A 314 -1.37 10.86 -8.29
CA LEU A 314 -2.60 10.85 -7.49
C LEU A 314 -3.49 9.68 -7.94
N LEU A 315 -3.39 8.54 -7.25
CA LEU A 315 -4.08 7.30 -7.63
C LEU A 315 -5.61 7.45 -7.57
N GLY A 316 -6.14 8.11 -6.53
CA GLY A 316 -7.56 8.39 -6.41
C GLY A 316 -8.11 9.24 -7.57
N ALA A 317 -7.35 10.24 -8.04
CA ALA A 317 -7.70 11.04 -9.21
C ALA A 317 -7.60 10.24 -10.52
N ALA A 318 -6.50 9.50 -10.70
CA ALA A 318 -6.20 8.72 -11.89
C ALA A 318 -7.20 7.57 -12.09
N ASN A 319 -7.59 6.89 -11.03
CA ASN A 319 -8.54 5.78 -11.06
C ASN A 319 -9.99 6.23 -11.35
N ARG A 320 -10.25 7.53 -11.33
CA ARG A 320 -11.53 8.12 -11.73
C ARG A 320 -11.41 9.02 -12.96
N ASP A 321 -10.41 8.80 -13.80
CA ASP A 321 -10.21 9.55 -15.03
C ASP A 321 -11.17 9.04 -16.13
N PRO A 322 -12.09 9.88 -16.68
CA PRO A 322 -12.98 9.48 -17.77
C PRO A 322 -12.25 9.14 -19.08
N ALA A 323 -10.99 9.54 -19.22
CA ALA A 323 -10.17 9.13 -20.35
C ALA A 323 -9.72 7.65 -20.28
N ALA A 324 -9.74 7.05 -19.08
CA ALA A 324 -9.33 5.67 -18.83
C ALA A 324 -10.51 4.74 -18.49
N PHE A 325 -11.56 5.30 -17.88
CA PHE A 325 -12.70 4.52 -17.39
C PHE A 325 -14.02 5.11 -17.87
N GLY A 326 -14.86 4.29 -18.48
CA GLY A 326 -16.26 4.68 -18.73
C GLY A 326 -17.02 4.83 -17.42
N ASP A 327 -17.77 5.93 -17.26
CA ASP A 327 -18.51 6.25 -16.04
C ASP A 327 -17.66 6.08 -14.77
N PRO A 328 -16.54 6.83 -14.64
CA PRO A 328 -15.51 6.59 -13.61
C PRO A 328 -16.03 6.76 -12.19
N ASP A 329 -17.06 7.57 -11.98
CA ASP A 329 -17.67 7.83 -10.68
C ASP A 329 -18.80 6.84 -10.34
N THR A 330 -19.09 5.90 -11.23
CA THR A 330 -20.01 4.78 -10.98
C THR A 330 -19.21 3.60 -10.40
N PHE A 331 -19.64 3.12 -9.24
CA PHE A 331 -19.15 1.89 -8.65
C PHE A 331 -19.86 0.69 -9.27
N ASP A 332 -19.12 -0.19 -9.97
CA ASP A 332 -19.66 -1.37 -10.67
C ASP A 332 -18.84 -2.61 -10.31
N VAL A 333 -19.42 -3.50 -9.49
CA VAL A 333 -18.75 -4.75 -9.03
C VAL A 333 -18.37 -5.72 -10.16
N ALA A 334 -18.85 -5.50 -11.37
CA ALA A 334 -18.51 -6.31 -12.55
C ALA A 334 -17.68 -5.55 -13.59
N ARG A 335 -17.06 -4.43 -13.20
CA ARG A 335 -16.24 -3.64 -14.13
C ARG A 335 -15.09 -4.47 -14.70
N ASP A 336 -15.08 -4.61 -16.00
CA ASP A 336 -14.02 -5.24 -16.78
C ASP A 336 -14.00 -4.63 -18.20
N PRO A 337 -12.87 -4.09 -18.71
CA PRO A 337 -11.55 -4.04 -18.05
C PRO A 337 -11.49 -3.01 -16.93
N ASN A 338 -10.54 -3.22 -15.97
CA ASN A 338 -10.32 -2.34 -14.84
C ASN A 338 -8.81 -2.03 -14.66
N PRO A 339 -8.22 -1.16 -15.51
CA PRO A 339 -6.79 -0.86 -15.50
C PRO A 339 -6.41 0.16 -14.41
N HIS A 340 -6.86 -0.06 -13.18
CA HIS A 340 -6.57 0.84 -12.08
C HIS A 340 -5.10 0.84 -11.64
N LEU A 341 -4.66 1.95 -11.05
CA LEU A 341 -3.30 2.14 -10.55
C LEU A 341 -3.17 1.89 -9.03
N GLY A 342 -4.15 1.29 -8.38
CA GLY A 342 -4.16 1.08 -6.93
C GLY A 342 -3.00 0.22 -6.40
N PHE A 343 -2.38 -0.60 -7.24
CA PHE A 343 -1.15 -1.34 -6.94
C PHE A 343 0.12 -0.68 -7.50
N GLY A 344 0.03 0.57 -7.94
CA GLY A 344 1.10 1.25 -8.67
C GLY A 344 1.35 0.68 -10.06
N ALA A 345 2.48 1.04 -10.66
CA ALA A 345 2.92 0.55 -11.96
C ALA A 345 4.45 0.55 -12.05
N GLY A 346 5.00 -0.01 -13.15
CA GLY A 346 6.43 0.01 -13.43
C GLY A 346 7.27 -0.84 -12.48
N LEU A 347 8.48 -0.35 -12.16
CA LEU A 347 9.46 -1.09 -11.36
C LEU A 347 8.96 -1.40 -9.95
N HIS A 348 8.22 -0.47 -9.35
CA HIS A 348 7.67 -0.57 -7.99
C HIS A 348 6.22 -1.08 -7.96
N PHE A 349 5.71 -1.72 -9.03
CA PHE A 349 4.40 -2.39 -8.97
C PHE A 349 4.34 -3.31 -7.76
N CYS A 350 3.25 -3.28 -6.99
CA CYS A 350 3.12 -4.00 -5.73
C CYS A 350 3.47 -5.48 -5.85
N LEU A 351 4.49 -5.92 -5.10
CA LEU A 351 4.90 -7.32 -5.06
C LEU A 351 3.85 -8.19 -4.38
N GLY A 352 3.19 -7.63 -3.34
CA GLY A 352 2.14 -8.28 -2.55
C GLY A 352 0.77 -8.33 -3.22
N ALA A 353 0.58 -7.73 -4.42
CA ALA A 353 -0.73 -7.66 -5.08
C ALA A 353 -1.48 -9.01 -5.18
N PRO A 354 -0.84 -10.15 -5.48
CA PRO A 354 -1.53 -11.44 -5.45
C PRO A 354 -2.06 -11.82 -4.06
N LEU A 355 -1.30 -11.56 -3.00
CA LEU A 355 -1.70 -11.86 -1.62
C LEU A 355 -2.83 -10.93 -1.15
N ALA A 356 -2.70 -9.62 -1.39
CA ALA A 356 -3.72 -8.64 -1.05
C ALA A 356 -5.07 -8.96 -1.71
N ARG A 357 -5.05 -9.43 -2.97
CA ARG A 357 -6.26 -9.91 -3.65
C ARG A 357 -6.88 -11.13 -2.97
N ILE A 358 -6.07 -12.08 -2.55
CA ILE A 358 -6.54 -13.27 -1.82
C ILE A 358 -7.18 -12.86 -0.50
N GLU A 359 -6.53 -11.98 0.26
CA GLU A 359 -7.04 -11.47 1.54
C GLU A 359 -8.37 -10.74 1.37
N ALA A 360 -8.44 -9.78 0.45
CA ALA A 360 -9.65 -9.01 0.20
C ALA A 360 -10.80 -9.90 -0.32
N GLN A 361 -10.53 -10.82 -1.24
CA GLN A 361 -11.53 -11.76 -1.76
C GLN A 361 -12.05 -12.71 -0.68
N ALA A 362 -11.15 -13.26 0.13
CA ALA A 362 -11.53 -14.18 1.21
C ALA A 362 -12.30 -13.46 2.32
N GLY A 363 -11.81 -12.28 2.73
CA GLY A 363 -12.48 -11.44 3.72
C GLY A 363 -13.87 -11.02 3.28
N LEU A 364 -14.01 -10.52 2.05
CA LEU A 364 -15.30 -10.11 1.47
C LEU A 364 -16.27 -11.30 1.35
N ALA A 365 -15.81 -12.43 0.80
CA ALA A 365 -16.65 -13.61 0.65
C ALA A 365 -17.15 -14.12 2.01
N ALA A 366 -16.25 -14.24 3.00
CA ALA A 366 -16.60 -14.67 4.35
C ALA A 366 -17.58 -13.70 5.03
N LEU A 367 -17.38 -12.39 4.86
CA LEU A 367 -18.27 -11.35 5.40
C LEU A 367 -19.69 -11.45 4.83
N LEU A 368 -19.80 -11.62 3.51
CA LEU A 368 -21.08 -11.77 2.82
C LEU A 368 -21.83 -13.05 3.22
N ASP A 369 -21.11 -14.10 3.61
CA ASP A 369 -21.70 -15.36 4.10
C ASP A 369 -22.10 -15.27 5.57
N HIS A 370 -21.29 -14.56 6.38
CA HIS A 370 -21.52 -14.42 7.82
C HIS A 370 -22.67 -13.43 8.14
N ALA A 371 -22.74 -12.31 7.41
CA ALA A 371 -23.67 -11.22 7.69
C ALA A 371 -24.54 -10.89 6.45
N PRO A 372 -25.60 -11.68 6.19
CA PRO A 372 -26.49 -11.45 5.05
C PRO A 372 -27.21 -10.10 5.13
N ASP A 373 -27.45 -9.57 6.34
CA ASP A 373 -28.11 -8.29 6.61
C ASP A 373 -27.11 -7.21 7.04
N LEU A 374 -25.84 -7.30 6.59
CA LEU A 374 -24.78 -6.35 6.92
C LEU A 374 -25.23 -4.91 6.63
N ALA A 375 -25.12 -4.05 7.63
CA ALA A 375 -25.39 -2.62 7.55
C ALA A 375 -24.40 -1.85 8.44
N LEU A 376 -24.22 -0.56 8.16
CA LEU A 376 -23.45 0.32 9.04
C LEU A 376 -24.24 0.58 10.32
N ALA A 377 -23.63 0.30 11.48
CA ALA A 377 -24.22 0.53 12.79
C ALA A 377 -24.21 2.02 13.20
N VAL A 378 -23.37 2.83 12.57
CA VAL A 378 -23.19 4.26 12.85
C VAL A 378 -23.55 5.11 11.63
N SER A 379 -24.24 6.22 11.88
CA SER A 379 -24.57 7.18 10.81
C SER A 379 -23.38 8.06 10.37
N ARG A 380 -22.32 8.12 11.17
CA ARG A 380 -21.04 8.76 10.89
C ARG A 380 -19.92 7.75 11.13
N LEU A 381 -19.14 7.51 10.09
CA LEU A 381 -17.83 6.92 10.24
C LEU A 381 -16.92 8.01 10.81
N GLU A 382 -16.18 7.72 11.88
CA GLU A 382 -15.01 8.51 12.23
C GLU A 382 -13.94 8.19 11.18
N GLU A 383 -13.93 8.99 10.13
CA GLU A 383 -12.88 8.95 9.14
C GLU A 383 -11.63 9.53 9.80
N SER A 384 -10.77 8.67 10.31
CA SER A 384 -9.44 9.08 10.71
C SER A 384 -8.69 9.43 9.43
N VAL A 385 -8.26 10.68 9.33
CA VAL A 385 -7.31 11.13 8.33
C VAL A 385 -5.99 10.45 8.62
N GLN A 386 -5.81 9.24 8.13
CA GLN A 386 -4.46 8.77 7.95
C GLN A 386 -3.88 9.53 6.76
N SER A 387 -2.73 10.11 7.00
CA SER A 387 -2.02 11.05 6.14
C SER A 387 -1.50 10.46 4.83
N ASP A 388 -2.25 9.57 4.20
CA ASP A 388 -1.91 8.94 2.92
C ASP A 388 -1.76 9.95 1.77
N PHE A 389 -2.26 11.18 1.97
CA PHE A 389 -1.98 12.31 1.08
C PHE A 389 -0.65 13.02 1.37
N MET A 390 0.05 12.67 2.43
CA MET A 390 1.22 13.38 2.93
C MET A 390 2.41 12.46 3.23
N GLU A 391 2.64 11.43 2.43
CA GLU A 391 3.89 10.67 2.53
C GLU A 391 5.06 11.63 2.25
N LYS A 392 5.67 12.16 3.31
CA LYS A 392 6.93 12.85 3.23
C LYS A 392 8.05 11.83 3.25
N SER A 393 8.76 11.79 2.14
CA SER A 393 10.10 11.20 1.99
C SER A 393 11.06 11.69 3.07
#